data_bb269532903ecb373072767db12db607
#
_entry.id   bb269532903ecb373072767db12db607
#
_cell.length_a   1.000
_cell.length_b   1.000
_cell.length_c   1.000
_cell.angle_alpha   90.00
_cell.angle_beta   90.00
_cell.angle_gamma   90.00
#
_symmetry.space_group_name_H-M   'P 1'
#
loop_
_entity.id
_entity.type
_entity.pdbx_description
1 polymer ?
#
loop_
_entity_poly.entity_id
_entity_poly.type
_entity_poly.pdbx_seq_one_letter_code
_entity_poly.pdbx_strand_id
1 'polypeptide(L)'
;KQDIDYVVVLGSGLIGDKVPPLLASRINKGIQIYKSNQNCKLIFSGGQGPDERISEGQAMALYAEEKGISADDIIIENKARNTRENILFSKELMTNGSRFAIISNYYHLFRALLLAKELEIPCIGFGAKTRLYFTLNAYIRELVGYLYLKHKLHITLLSILVILLTIFIIILYLLKQPL
;
A
#
# COMPACT_ATOMS: atom_id res chain seq x y z
N LYS A 1 15.22 17.57 -0.18
CA LYS A 1 14.53 17.38 -1.48
C LYS A 1 14.77 15.94 -1.90
N GLN A 2 13.74 15.13 -1.98
CA GLN A 2 13.85 13.77 -2.53
C GLN A 2 13.57 13.90 -4.02
N ASP A 3 14.48 13.41 -4.83
CA ASP A 3 14.41 13.45 -6.28
C ASP A 3 13.55 12.27 -6.72
N ILE A 4 12.27 12.51 -7.01
CA ILE A 4 11.23 11.50 -7.32
C ILE A 4 10.76 11.75 -8.73
N ASP A 5 10.85 10.72 -9.58
CA ASP A 5 10.44 10.77 -10.99
C ASP A 5 8.95 10.46 -11.18
N TYR A 6 8.38 9.59 -10.31
CA TYR A 6 6.97 9.22 -10.35
C TYR A 6 6.34 9.18 -8.95
N VAL A 7 5.10 9.63 -8.87
CA VAL A 7 4.25 9.51 -7.67
C VAL A 7 3.07 8.61 -8.01
N VAL A 8 3.04 7.42 -7.42
CA VAL A 8 1.96 6.45 -7.58
C VAL A 8 0.92 6.64 -6.49
N VAL A 9 -0.29 7.00 -6.86
CA VAL A 9 -1.42 7.11 -5.93
C VAL A 9 -2.27 5.86 -6.04
N LEU A 10 -2.36 5.10 -4.95
CA LEU A 10 -3.15 3.86 -4.91
C LEU A 10 -4.62 4.15 -4.69
N GLY A 11 -5.48 3.49 -5.44
CA GLY A 11 -6.92 3.53 -5.31
C GLY A 11 -7.45 2.97 -3.96
N SER A 12 -8.69 3.25 -3.63
CA SER A 12 -9.37 2.76 -2.41
C SER A 12 -10.89 2.60 -2.55
N GLY A 13 -11.38 2.54 -3.78
CA GLY A 13 -12.79 2.45 -4.13
C GLY A 13 -13.43 3.81 -4.42
N LEU A 14 -14.43 3.79 -5.27
CA LEU A 14 -15.29 4.94 -5.58
C LEU A 14 -16.64 4.79 -4.86
N ILE A 15 -17.42 5.86 -4.83
CA ILE A 15 -18.83 5.85 -4.47
C ILE A 15 -19.61 6.23 -5.74
N GLY A 16 -20.07 5.20 -6.49
CA GLY A 16 -20.47 5.38 -7.88
C GLY A 16 -19.29 5.84 -8.72
N ASP A 17 -19.38 7.04 -9.30
CA ASP A 17 -18.30 7.64 -10.10
C ASP A 17 -17.52 8.73 -9.33
N LYS A 18 -17.83 8.92 -8.04
CA LYS A 18 -17.26 10.02 -7.25
C LYS A 18 -16.09 9.56 -6.40
N VAL A 19 -15.06 10.40 -6.36
CA VAL A 19 -13.91 10.25 -5.47
C VAL A 19 -14.34 10.50 -4.02
N PRO A 20 -14.31 9.46 -3.13
CA PRO A 20 -14.68 9.67 -1.72
C PRO A 20 -13.59 10.45 -0.97
N PRO A 21 -13.89 11.04 0.20
CA PRO A 21 -12.95 11.86 0.97
C PRO A 21 -11.64 11.13 1.31
N LEU A 22 -11.68 9.80 1.48
CA LEU A 22 -10.51 8.98 1.74
C LEU A 22 -9.57 8.97 0.53
N LEU A 23 -10.10 8.72 -0.66
CA LEU A 23 -9.35 8.72 -1.91
C LEU A 23 -8.86 10.13 -2.25
N ALA A 24 -9.69 11.15 -2.06
CA ALA A 24 -9.31 12.56 -2.24
C ALA A 24 -8.09 12.93 -1.38
N SER A 25 -8.00 12.42 -0.14
CA SER A 25 -6.84 12.67 0.72
C SER A 25 -5.54 12.10 0.15
N ARG A 26 -5.60 10.93 -0.52
CA ARG A 26 -4.45 10.33 -1.22
C ARG A 26 -4.05 11.16 -2.43
N ILE A 27 -5.02 11.54 -3.27
CA ILE A 27 -4.77 12.35 -4.47
C ILE A 27 -4.12 13.68 -4.08
N ASN A 28 -4.69 14.39 -3.09
CA ASN A 28 -4.13 15.66 -2.62
C ASN A 28 -2.71 15.49 -2.05
N LYS A 29 -2.42 14.37 -1.36
CA LYS A 29 -1.05 14.07 -0.90
C LYS A 29 -0.13 13.79 -2.07
N GLY A 30 -0.58 13.06 -3.09
CA GLY A 30 0.16 12.83 -4.34
C GLY A 30 0.49 14.12 -5.06
N ILE A 31 -0.48 15.01 -5.23
CA ILE A 31 -0.32 16.35 -5.82
C ILE A 31 0.69 17.18 -5.02
N GLN A 32 0.66 17.12 -3.68
CA GLN A 32 1.64 17.82 -2.84
C GLN A 32 3.08 17.35 -3.12
N ILE A 33 3.31 16.04 -3.23
CA ILE A 33 4.63 15.47 -3.51
C ILE A 33 5.06 15.80 -4.94
N TYR A 34 4.17 15.65 -5.92
CA TYR A 34 4.39 16.03 -7.31
C TYR A 34 4.87 17.50 -7.43
N LYS A 35 4.16 18.45 -6.83
CA LYS A 35 4.52 19.88 -6.85
C LYS A 35 5.86 20.20 -6.18
N SER A 36 6.35 19.31 -5.32
CA SER A 36 7.65 19.47 -4.63
C SER A 36 8.83 18.89 -5.42
N ASN A 37 8.58 18.20 -6.56
CA ASN A 37 9.58 17.56 -7.38
C ASN A 37 9.46 18.06 -8.84
N GLN A 38 10.57 18.47 -9.43
CA GLN A 38 10.60 18.88 -10.84
C GLN A 38 10.58 17.66 -11.76
N ASN A 39 9.92 17.77 -12.92
CA ASN A 39 9.82 16.70 -13.93
C ASN A 39 9.22 15.38 -13.41
N CYS A 40 8.45 15.45 -12.34
CA CYS A 40 7.77 14.30 -11.76
C CYS A 40 6.43 14.05 -12.49
N LYS A 41 6.03 12.79 -12.65
CA LYS A 41 4.70 12.43 -13.17
C LYS A 41 3.86 11.75 -12.09
N LEU A 42 2.55 11.89 -12.21
CA LEU A 42 1.56 11.22 -11.36
C LEU A 42 1.06 9.96 -12.06
N ILE A 43 1.11 8.82 -11.36
CA ILE A 43 0.44 7.59 -11.79
C ILE A 43 -0.74 7.36 -10.85
N PHE A 44 -1.95 7.37 -11.39
CA PHE A 44 -3.16 7.00 -10.66
C PHE A 44 -3.48 5.54 -10.96
N SER A 45 -3.37 4.69 -9.94
CA SER A 45 -3.47 3.25 -10.09
C SER A 45 -4.67 2.69 -9.32
N GLY A 46 -5.57 2.08 -10.08
CA GLY A 46 -6.76 1.40 -9.59
C GLY A 46 -7.72 1.05 -10.71
N GLY A 47 -8.13 -0.22 -10.74
CA GLY A 47 -9.07 -0.74 -11.73
C GLY A 47 -10.50 -0.27 -11.50
N GLN A 48 -11.44 -0.90 -12.19
CA GLN A 48 -12.87 -0.63 -12.08
C GLN A 48 -13.53 -1.70 -11.21
N GLY A 49 -14.17 -1.26 -10.16
CA GLY A 49 -15.01 -2.13 -9.32
C GLY A 49 -16.32 -2.52 -10.01
N PRO A 50 -17.01 -3.56 -9.52
CA PRO A 50 -18.24 -4.07 -10.14
C PRO A 50 -19.39 -3.06 -10.19
N ASP A 51 -19.44 -2.13 -9.24
CA ASP A 51 -20.48 -1.11 -9.13
C ASP A 51 -20.00 0.29 -9.59
N GLU A 52 -18.83 0.35 -10.24
CA GLU A 52 -18.22 1.59 -10.70
C GLU A 52 -18.40 1.72 -12.23
N ARG A 53 -18.68 2.93 -12.73
CA ARG A 53 -18.82 3.20 -14.16
C ARG A 53 -17.50 3.51 -14.84
N ILE A 54 -16.54 4.00 -14.07
CA ILE A 54 -15.17 4.31 -14.52
C ILE A 54 -14.18 3.68 -13.56
N SER A 55 -12.94 3.49 -13.99
CA SER A 55 -11.89 3.00 -13.10
C SER A 55 -11.50 4.02 -12.05
N GLU A 56 -11.00 3.52 -10.90
CA GLU A 56 -10.47 4.41 -9.86
C GLU A 56 -9.34 5.30 -10.39
N GLY A 57 -8.44 4.74 -11.24
CA GLY A 57 -7.37 5.48 -11.88
C GLY A 57 -7.90 6.65 -12.71
N GLN A 58 -8.97 6.44 -13.48
CA GLN A 58 -9.60 7.48 -14.30
C GLN A 58 -10.28 8.54 -13.43
N ALA A 59 -11.03 8.13 -12.41
CA ALA A 59 -11.67 9.09 -11.48
C ALA A 59 -10.64 9.96 -10.74
N MET A 60 -9.50 9.37 -10.35
CA MET A 60 -8.41 10.11 -9.72
C MET A 60 -7.75 11.11 -10.67
N ALA A 61 -7.58 10.75 -11.94
CA ALA A 61 -7.05 11.64 -12.96
C ALA A 61 -7.95 12.87 -13.16
N LEU A 62 -9.25 12.66 -13.38
CA LEU A 62 -10.23 13.74 -13.51
C LEU A 62 -10.21 14.68 -12.28
N TYR A 63 -10.16 14.11 -11.07
CA TYR A 63 -10.06 14.91 -9.85
C TYR A 63 -8.77 15.75 -9.80
N ALA A 64 -7.65 15.21 -10.28
CA ALA A 64 -6.38 15.93 -10.28
C ALA A 64 -6.36 17.04 -11.35
N GLU A 65 -6.97 16.82 -12.52
CA GLU A 65 -7.16 17.84 -13.56
C GLU A 65 -8.00 19.00 -13.05
N GLU A 66 -9.08 18.74 -12.33
CA GLU A 66 -9.90 19.78 -11.65
C GLU A 66 -9.06 20.58 -10.62
N LYS A 67 -7.97 20.02 -10.08
CA LYS A 67 -7.01 20.70 -9.21
C LYS A 67 -5.87 21.39 -9.96
N GLY A 68 -5.96 21.46 -11.28
CA GLY A 68 -5.01 22.18 -12.12
C GLY A 68 -3.73 21.40 -12.45
N ILE A 69 -3.75 20.07 -12.37
CA ILE A 69 -2.66 19.22 -12.85
C ILE A 69 -2.83 19.00 -14.35
N SER A 70 -1.76 19.16 -15.13
CA SER A 70 -1.77 18.91 -16.57
C SER A 70 -2.02 17.43 -16.88
N ALA A 71 -2.87 17.13 -17.86
CA ALA A 71 -3.09 15.77 -18.33
C ALA A 71 -1.78 15.12 -18.86
N ASP A 72 -0.85 15.90 -19.38
CA ASP A 72 0.47 15.42 -19.84
C ASP A 72 1.34 14.85 -18.70
N ASP A 73 1.08 15.27 -17.48
CA ASP A 73 1.80 14.80 -16.29
C ASP A 73 1.09 13.65 -15.58
N ILE A 74 -0.07 13.21 -16.09
CA ILE A 74 -0.89 12.14 -15.53
C ILE A 74 -0.77 10.88 -16.36
N ILE A 75 -0.54 9.75 -15.69
CA ILE A 75 -0.57 8.42 -16.26
C ILE A 75 -1.65 7.63 -15.53
N ILE A 76 -2.54 6.96 -16.27
CA ILE A 76 -3.64 6.17 -15.72
C ILE A 76 -3.29 4.69 -15.82
N GLU A 77 -3.30 4.00 -14.67
CA GLU A 77 -3.29 2.54 -14.58
C GLU A 77 -4.69 2.10 -14.14
N ASN A 78 -5.41 1.39 -14.98
CA ASN A 78 -6.82 1.06 -14.80
C ASN A 78 -7.14 -0.45 -14.83
N LYS A 79 -6.13 -1.31 -14.73
CA LYS A 79 -6.29 -2.78 -14.84
C LYS A 79 -6.18 -3.48 -13.49
N ALA A 80 -5.50 -2.86 -12.52
CA ALA A 80 -5.21 -3.47 -11.25
C ALA A 80 -6.47 -3.74 -10.41
N ARG A 81 -6.52 -4.92 -9.79
CA ARG A 81 -7.63 -5.38 -8.93
C ARG A 81 -7.24 -5.49 -7.46
N ASN A 82 -5.97 -5.34 -7.15
CA ASN A 82 -5.42 -5.44 -5.80
C ASN A 82 -4.13 -4.64 -5.68
N THR A 83 -3.65 -4.45 -4.43
CA THR A 83 -2.47 -3.62 -4.16
C THR A 83 -1.20 -4.17 -4.83
N ARG A 84 -1.05 -5.49 -4.98
CA ARG A 84 0.10 -6.10 -5.64
C ARG A 84 0.12 -5.72 -7.13
N GLU A 85 -1.01 -5.82 -7.79
CA GLU A 85 -1.19 -5.43 -9.20
C GLU A 85 -1.01 -3.92 -9.39
N ASN A 86 -1.55 -3.09 -8.49
CA ASN A 86 -1.32 -1.65 -8.53
C ASN A 86 0.18 -1.32 -8.59
N ILE A 87 1.00 -1.97 -7.76
CA ILE A 87 2.45 -1.73 -7.72
C ILE A 87 3.13 -2.24 -8.99
N LEU A 88 2.81 -3.47 -9.41
CA LEU A 88 3.40 -4.09 -10.61
C LEU A 88 3.08 -3.31 -11.88
N PHE A 89 1.80 -3.06 -12.13
CA PHE A 89 1.37 -2.39 -13.37
C PHE A 89 1.81 -0.93 -13.40
N SER A 90 1.83 -0.23 -12.24
CA SER A 90 2.42 1.10 -12.18
C SER A 90 3.91 1.07 -12.52
N LYS A 91 4.66 0.06 -12.07
CA LYS A 91 6.09 -0.08 -12.37
C LYS A 91 6.35 -0.28 -13.87
N GLU A 92 5.48 -1.03 -14.55
CA GLU A 92 5.57 -1.26 -16.01
C GLU A 92 5.39 0.03 -16.82
N LEU A 93 4.68 1.03 -16.28
CA LEU A 93 4.45 2.34 -16.92
C LEU A 93 5.60 3.34 -16.71
N MET A 94 6.59 2.98 -15.89
CA MET A 94 7.72 3.86 -15.56
C MET A 94 8.93 3.55 -16.44
N THR A 95 9.77 4.57 -16.63
CA THR A 95 11.10 4.40 -17.23
C THR A 95 11.99 3.56 -16.31
N ASN A 96 12.81 2.69 -16.90
CA ASN A 96 13.75 1.87 -16.13
C ASN A 96 14.72 2.73 -15.29
N GLY A 97 14.95 2.32 -14.05
CA GLY A 97 15.82 3.02 -13.11
C GLY A 97 15.18 4.20 -12.39
N SER A 98 13.92 4.54 -12.70
CA SER A 98 13.23 5.68 -12.06
C SER A 98 13.00 5.45 -10.57
N ARG A 99 13.10 6.52 -9.81
CA ARG A 99 12.74 6.58 -8.39
C ARG A 99 11.28 7.01 -8.25
N PHE A 100 10.53 6.29 -7.45
CA PHE A 100 9.12 6.63 -7.27
C PHE A 100 8.66 6.53 -5.82
N ALA A 101 7.56 7.22 -5.56
CA ALA A 101 6.88 7.21 -4.28
C ALA A 101 5.50 6.55 -4.40
N ILE A 102 5.12 5.77 -3.40
CA ILE A 102 3.76 5.22 -3.23
C ILE A 102 3.00 6.10 -2.24
N ILE A 103 1.81 6.53 -2.63
CA ILE A 103 0.88 7.28 -1.80
C ILE A 103 -0.29 6.38 -1.41
N SER A 104 -0.51 6.24 -0.11
CA SER A 104 -1.68 5.57 0.45
C SER A 104 -2.04 6.17 1.81
N ASN A 105 -3.13 5.76 2.43
CA ASN A 105 -3.41 6.17 3.81
C ASN A 105 -2.46 5.50 4.80
N TYR A 106 -2.15 6.13 5.92
CA TYR A 106 -1.15 5.64 6.89
C TYR A 106 -1.35 4.18 7.27
N TYR A 107 -2.58 3.75 7.55
CA TYR A 107 -2.87 2.38 7.95
C TYR A 107 -2.57 1.34 6.86
N HIS A 108 -2.70 1.71 5.58
CA HIS A 108 -2.47 0.81 4.44
C HIS A 108 -1.04 0.88 3.89
N LEU A 109 -0.34 1.98 4.12
CA LEU A 109 0.98 2.25 3.55
C LEU A 109 2.00 1.17 3.91
N PHE A 110 2.01 0.72 5.16
CA PHE A 110 2.93 -0.34 5.61
C PHE A 110 2.77 -1.62 4.78
N ARG A 111 1.54 -2.08 4.55
CA ARG A 111 1.27 -3.26 3.72
C ARG A 111 1.68 -3.04 2.26
N ALA A 112 1.45 -1.87 1.71
CA ALA A 112 1.87 -1.54 0.34
C ALA A 112 3.40 -1.59 0.19
N LEU A 113 4.15 -1.01 1.13
CA LEU A 113 5.62 -1.04 1.13
C LEU A 113 6.17 -2.46 1.35
N LEU A 114 5.50 -3.27 2.17
CA LEU A 114 5.89 -4.66 2.37
C LEU A 114 5.71 -5.49 1.09
N LEU A 115 4.61 -5.28 0.37
CA LEU A 115 4.38 -5.91 -0.94
C LEU A 115 5.40 -5.44 -1.98
N ALA A 116 5.73 -4.14 -2.03
CA ALA A 116 6.77 -3.63 -2.92
C ALA A 116 8.12 -4.29 -2.63
N LYS A 117 8.49 -4.44 -1.34
CA LYS A 117 9.70 -5.16 -0.93
C LYS A 117 9.71 -6.63 -1.35
N GLU A 118 8.58 -7.33 -1.24
CA GLU A 118 8.45 -8.74 -1.69
C GLU A 118 8.55 -8.89 -3.21
N LEU A 119 8.20 -7.84 -3.95
CA LEU A 119 8.34 -7.74 -5.39
C LEU A 119 9.73 -7.26 -5.84
N GLU A 120 10.63 -7.00 -4.88
CA GLU A 120 11.95 -6.41 -5.14
C GLU A 120 11.90 -5.05 -5.85
N ILE A 121 10.82 -4.29 -5.61
CA ILE A 121 10.59 -2.97 -6.20
C ILE A 121 10.93 -1.89 -5.16
N PRO A 122 12.11 -1.25 -5.22
CA PRO A 122 12.48 -0.21 -4.28
C PRO A 122 11.62 1.04 -4.48
N CYS A 123 11.00 1.54 -3.42
CA CYS A 123 10.17 2.74 -3.45
C CYS A 123 10.15 3.44 -2.09
N ILE A 124 9.66 4.70 -2.10
CA ILE A 124 9.46 5.50 -0.89
C ILE A 124 7.95 5.58 -0.64
N GLY A 125 7.53 5.62 0.63
CA GLY A 125 6.11 5.72 0.98
C GLY A 125 5.74 7.03 1.65
N PHE A 126 4.61 7.63 1.24
CA PHE A 126 4.02 8.79 1.91
C PHE A 126 2.58 8.51 2.31
N GLY A 127 2.28 8.71 3.60
CA GLY A 127 0.96 8.51 4.16
C GLY A 127 0.06 9.74 3.97
N ALA A 128 -1.15 9.51 3.46
CA ALA A 128 -2.22 10.48 3.50
C ALA A 128 -3.01 10.36 4.82
N LYS A 129 -3.40 11.50 5.40
CA LYS A 129 -4.17 11.55 6.65
C LYS A 129 -5.55 10.94 6.48
N THR A 130 -5.99 10.21 7.50
CA THR A 130 -7.33 9.62 7.60
C THR A 130 -8.03 10.15 8.85
N ARG A 131 -9.34 10.34 8.82
CA ARG A 131 -10.10 10.67 10.02
C ARG A 131 -10.06 9.52 11.02
N LEU A 132 -9.88 9.81 12.31
CA LEU A 132 -9.71 8.81 13.39
C LEU A 132 -10.82 7.73 13.42
N TYR A 133 -12.05 8.09 13.09
CA TYR A 133 -13.20 7.18 13.07
C TYR A 133 -13.00 5.97 12.13
N PHE A 134 -12.36 6.17 10.97
CA PHE A 134 -12.08 5.07 10.02
C PHE A 134 -10.81 4.28 10.38
N THR A 135 -10.05 4.77 11.34
CA THR A 135 -8.68 4.30 11.58
C THR A 135 -8.67 2.95 12.29
N LEU A 136 -9.54 2.72 13.31
CA LEU A 136 -9.49 1.51 14.12
C LEU A 136 -9.86 0.25 13.32
N ASN A 137 -11.01 0.26 12.62
CA ASN A 137 -11.42 -0.86 11.78
C ASN A 137 -10.44 -1.12 10.64
N ALA A 138 -9.84 -0.05 10.09
CA ALA A 138 -8.83 -0.16 9.07
C ALA A 138 -7.54 -0.82 9.61
N TYR A 139 -7.07 -0.47 10.81
CA TYR A 139 -5.90 -1.12 11.41
C TYR A 139 -6.13 -2.60 11.70
N ILE A 140 -7.31 -2.99 12.20
CA ILE A 140 -7.65 -4.40 12.42
C ILE A 140 -7.59 -5.17 11.09
N ARG A 141 -8.18 -4.63 10.03
CA ARG A 141 -8.13 -5.24 8.69
C ARG A 141 -6.70 -5.38 8.17
N GLU A 142 -5.89 -4.34 8.32
CA GLU A 142 -4.48 -4.37 7.89
C GLU A 142 -3.65 -5.33 8.74
N LEU A 143 -3.91 -5.44 10.04
CA LEU A 143 -3.29 -6.44 10.91
C LEU A 143 -3.61 -7.86 10.44
N VAL A 144 -4.89 -8.16 10.15
CA VAL A 144 -5.29 -9.46 9.61
C VAL A 144 -4.60 -9.71 8.25
N GLY A 145 -4.55 -8.72 7.37
CA GLY A 145 -3.85 -8.81 6.08
C GLY A 145 -2.35 -9.08 6.25
N TYR A 146 -1.69 -8.44 7.21
CA TYR A 146 -0.29 -8.69 7.54
C TYR A 146 -0.05 -10.11 8.08
N LEU A 147 -0.90 -10.56 9.03
CA LEU A 147 -0.81 -11.91 9.58
C LEU A 147 -0.99 -12.98 8.49
N TYR A 148 -1.94 -12.75 7.57
CA TYR A 148 -2.14 -13.63 6.42
C TYR A 148 -0.91 -13.64 5.48
N LEU A 149 -0.36 -12.48 5.15
CA LEU A 149 0.81 -12.35 4.29
C LEU A 149 2.05 -13.06 4.87
N LYS A 150 2.23 -12.99 6.20
CA LYS A 150 3.38 -13.57 6.91
C LYS A 150 3.04 -14.86 7.67
N HIS A 151 1.93 -15.52 7.38
CA HIS A 151 1.45 -16.69 8.12
C HIS A 151 2.51 -17.79 8.27
N LYS A 152 3.28 -18.10 7.22
CA LYS A 152 4.34 -19.10 7.27
C LYS A 152 5.40 -18.76 8.33
N LEU A 153 5.84 -17.49 8.39
CA LEU A 153 6.79 -17.02 9.38
C LEU A 153 6.24 -17.15 10.80
N HIS A 154 4.98 -16.73 11.01
CA HIS A 154 4.35 -16.81 12.33
C HIS A 154 4.16 -18.25 12.79
N ILE A 155 3.76 -19.17 11.91
CA ILE A 155 3.65 -20.61 12.21
C ILE A 155 5.02 -21.16 12.60
N THR A 156 6.07 -20.86 11.83
CA THR A 156 7.44 -21.32 12.13
C THR A 156 7.92 -20.84 13.48
N LEU A 157 7.75 -19.55 13.80
CA LEU A 157 8.14 -18.98 15.09
C LEU A 157 7.38 -19.62 16.27
N LEU A 158 6.06 -19.83 16.09
CA LEU A 158 5.24 -20.50 17.09
C LEU A 158 5.70 -21.96 17.31
N SER A 159 5.99 -22.67 16.24
CA SER A 159 6.50 -24.05 16.34
C SER A 159 7.83 -24.13 17.10
N ILE A 160 8.76 -23.21 16.83
CA ILE A 160 10.04 -23.12 17.55
C ILE A 160 9.78 -22.84 19.04
N LEU A 161 8.89 -21.91 19.37
CA LEU A 161 8.55 -21.57 20.75
C LEU A 161 7.99 -22.79 21.49
N VAL A 162 7.07 -23.54 20.89
CA VAL A 162 6.47 -24.75 21.46
C VAL A 162 7.55 -25.81 21.71
N ILE A 163 8.48 -26.03 20.78
CA ILE A 163 9.59 -26.97 20.95
C ILE A 163 10.47 -26.56 22.12
N LEU A 164 10.86 -25.29 22.20
CA LEU A 164 11.69 -24.78 23.30
C LEU A 164 11.00 -24.93 24.66
N LEU A 165 9.71 -24.64 24.75
CA LEU A 165 8.93 -24.82 25.97
C LEU A 165 8.85 -26.30 26.36
N THR A 166 8.64 -27.20 25.40
CA THR A 166 8.60 -28.63 25.65
C THR A 166 9.95 -29.15 26.17
N ILE A 167 11.06 -28.75 25.55
CA ILE A 167 12.41 -29.08 26.02
C ILE A 167 12.64 -28.58 27.45
N PHE A 168 12.25 -27.33 27.73
CA PHE A 168 12.39 -26.75 29.07
C PHE A 168 11.61 -27.51 30.10
N ILE A 169 10.37 -27.92 29.80
CA ILE A 169 9.54 -28.74 30.73
C ILE A 169 10.20 -30.10 30.98
N ILE A 170 10.73 -30.77 29.94
CA ILE A 170 11.42 -32.05 30.09
C ILE A 170 12.66 -31.91 30.97
N ILE A 171 13.47 -30.87 30.76
CA ILE A 171 14.66 -30.61 31.60
C ILE A 171 14.25 -30.42 33.05
N LEU A 172 13.21 -29.62 33.36
CA LEU A 172 12.71 -29.41 34.69
C LEU A 172 12.18 -30.71 35.33
N TYR A 173 11.53 -31.56 34.52
CA TYR A 173 11.09 -32.88 34.98
C TYR A 173 12.24 -33.79 35.33
N LEU A 174 13.27 -33.87 34.51
CA LEU A 174 14.46 -34.70 34.75
C LEU A 174 15.26 -34.21 35.97
N LEU A 175 15.37 -32.90 36.17
CA LEU A 175 16.04 -32.33 37.36
C LEU A 175 15.30 -32.56 38.68
N LYS A 176 14.00 -32.88 38.62
CA LYS A 176 13.18 -33.20 39.81
C LYS A 176 13.18 -34.67 40.23
N GLN A 177 13.73 -35.57 39.39
CA GLN A 177 13.82 -36.98 39.73
C GLN A 177 14.94 -37.15 40.79
N PRO A 178 14.65 -37.69 41.99
CA PRO A 178 15.70 -38.00 42.95
C PRO A 178 16.61 -39.12 42.37
N LEU A 179 17.93 -38.99 42.59
CA LEU A 179 18.92 -40.01 42.32
C LEU A 179 18.64 -41.28 43.15
#